data_16c7b3e5c04bdfef669bd2ce9b47145a
#
_entry.id   16c7b3e5c04bdfef669bd2ce9b47145a
#
_cell.length_a   1.000
_cell.length_b   1.000
_cell.length_c   1.000
_cell.angle_alpha   90.00
_cell.angle_beta   90.00
_cell.angle_gamma   90.00
#
_symmetry.space_group_name_H-M   'P 1'
#
loop_
_entity.id
_entity.type
_entity.pdbx_description
1 polymer ?
#
loop_
_entity_poly.entity_id
_entity_poly.type
_entity_poly.pdbx_seq_one_letter_code
_entity_poly.pdbx_strand_id
1 'polypeptide(L)'
;MTEPVPKWRNVRGHNLLGLMYQDSSRWGITLQTYIQLTMLDQHTRPMISPLRMMERSIHSAKHIFVENLYRSGRMPEVDYVVLTEWFEWITKNTDVSVDLIVYLQTSPETCYERLKNRCREEEKFIAMEYLEAIHQLYEEWLIKQTLFKVPSPVLVIQADNDMQKMIEKYEENRDRILTLYNIQHCL
;
A
#
# COMPACT_ATOMS: atom_id res chain seq x y z
N MET A 1 10.57 4.42 -5.84
CA MET A 1 9.82 5.67 -5.55
C MET A 1 9.12 5.49 -4.21
N THR A 2 9.28 6.44 -3.31
CA THR A 2 8.59 6.43 -2.01
C THR A 2 7.12 6.81 -2.18
N GLU A 3 6.28 6.35 -1.28
CA GLU A 3 4.88 6.74 -1.20
C GLU A 3 4.74 8.28 -1.11
N PRO A 4 3.82 8.92 -1.84
CA PRO A 4 3.77 10.39 -1.93
C PRO A 4 3.11 11.06 -0.70
N VAL A 5 3.41 10.57 0.50
CA VAL A 5 2.90 11.09 1.79
C VAL A 5 3.08 12.61 1.95
N PRO A 6 4.19 13.24 1.52
CA PRO A 6 4.32 14.70 1.58
C PRO A 6 3.22 15.43 0.80
N LYS A 7 2.75 14.88 -0.34
CA LYS A 7 1.62 15.46 -1.10
C LYS A 7 0.32 15.36 -0.28
N TRP A 8 0.11 14.25 0.43
CA TRP A 8 -1.12 14.04 1.23
C TRP A 8 -1.18 14.93 2.48
N ARG A 9 0.00 15.31 3.00
CA ARG A 9 0.13 16.25 4.12
C ARG A 9 -0.02 17.72 3.71
N ASN A 10 0.13 18.04 2.45
CA ASN A 10 0.05 19.41 1.96
C ASN A 10 -0.65 19.49 0.59
N VAL A 11 -1.97 19.43 0.63
CA VAL A 11 -2.81 19.67 -0.54
C VAL A 11 -3.19 21.16 -0.53
N ARG A 12 -2.36 21.99 -1.14
CA ARG A 12 -2.53 23.46 -1.14
C ARG A 12 -2.75 24.05 0.26
N GLY A 13 -1.94 23.62 1.24
CA GLY A 13 -2.02 24.08 2.62
C GLY A 13 -2.89 23.22 3.54
N HIS A 14 -3.59 22.21 3.03
CA HIS A 14 -4.42 21.31 3.85
C HIS A 14 -3.72 19.96 4.10
N ASN A 15 -3.62 19.55 5.37
CA ASN A 15 -3.13 18.22 5.74
C ASN A 15 -4.27 17.20 5.65
N LEU A 16 -4.49 16.68 4.43
CA LEU A 16 -5.59 15.75 4.16
C LEU A 16 -5.41 14.41 4.90
N LEU A 17 -4.16 13.95 5.09
CA LEU A 17 -3.86 12.75 5.86
C LEU A 17 -4.25 12.94 7.34
N GLY A 18 -3.89 14.07 7.93
CA GLY A 18 -4.27 14.41 9.31
C GLY A 18 -5.79 14.54 9.48
N LEU A 19 -6.48 15.18 8.53
CA LEU A 19 -7.95 15.29 8.54
C LEU A 19 -8.61 13.89 8.51
N MET A 20 -8.10 12.97 7.71
CA MET A 20 -8.65 11.60 7.63
C MET A 20 -8.45 10.84 8.95
N TYR A 21 -7.34 10.99 9.64
CA TYR A 21 -7.14 10.34 10.94
C TYR A 21 -8.04 10.94 12.04
N GLN A 22 -8.39 12.24 11.94
CA GLN A 22 -9.30 12.89 12.88
C GLN A 22 -10.77 12.48 12.64
N ASP A 23 -11.20 12.46 11.40
CA ASP A 23 -12.56 12.07 11.00
C ASP A 23 -12.54 11.32 9.68
N SER A 24 -12.33 10.00 9.76
CA SER A 24 -12.24 9.14 8.58
C SER A 24 -13.58 8.99 7.84
N SER A 25 -14.71 9.14 8.53
CA SER A 25 -16.04 9.08 7.90
C SER A 25 -16.28 10.28 6.98
N ARG A 26 -15.73 11.45 7.34
CA ARG A 26 -15.84 12.66 6.51
C ARG A 26 -14.79 12.73 5.41
N TRP A 27 -13.55 12.36 5.73
CA TRP A 27 -12.40 12.63 4.87
C TRP A 27 -11.83 11.40 4.16
N GLY A 28 -12.37 10.21 4.48
CA GLY A 28 -11.89 8.95 3.92
C GLY A 28 -11.93 8.92 2.39
N ILE A 29 -13.09 9.21 1.79
CA ILE A 29 -13.22 9.24 0.32
C ILE A 29 -12.32 10.31 -0.31
N THR A 30 -12.24 11.49 0.29
CA THR A 30 -11.42 12.60 -0.23
C THR A 30 -9.95 12.20 -0.27
N LEU A 31 -9.44 11.63 0.82
CA LEU A 31 -8.04 11.15 0.86
C LEU A 31 -7.84 10.00 -0.11
N GLN A 32 -8.70 8.98 -0.12
CA GLN A 32 -8.52 7.81 -0.97
C GLN A 32 -8.59 8.15 -2.47
N THR A 33 -9.44 9.09 -2.87
CA THR A 33 -9.45 9.61 -4.25
C THR A 33 -8.13 10.29 -4.59
N TYR A 34 -7.56 11.08 -3.68
CA TYR A 34 -6.29 11.75 -3.90
C TYR A 34 -5.10 10.77 -3.88
N ILE A 35 -5.17 9.73 -3.06
CA ILE A 35 -4.21 8.61 -3.08
C ILE A 35 -4.24 7.91 -4.43
N GLN A 36 -5.42 7.54 -4.96
CA GLN A 36 -5.53 6.92 -6.27
C GLN A 36 -4.90 7.78 -7.36
N LEU A 37 -5.17 9.08 -7.38
CA LEU A 37 -4.56 10.02 -8.33
C LEU A 37 -3.04 10.03 -8.24
N THR A 38 -2.50 10.18 -7.04
CA THR A 38 -1.05 10.31 -6.82
C THR A 38 -0.29 8.99 -7.02
N MET A 39 -0.91 7.86 -6.73
CA MET A 39 -0.34 6.54 -7.02
C MET A 39 -0.39 6.25 -8.51
N LEU A 40 -1.49 6.60 -9.20
CA LEU A 40 -1.58 6.49 -10.65
C LEU A 40 -0.49 7.32 -11.36
N ASP A 41 -0.25 8.56 -10.91
CA ASP A 41 0.85 9.40 -11.39
C ASP A 41 2.21 8.69 -11.24
N GLN A 42 2.43 7.94 -10.16
CA GLN A 42 3.67 7.16 -9.99
C GLN A 42 3.76 5.95 -10.92
N HIS A 43 2.65 5.23 -11.12
CA HIS A 43 2.62 4.08 -12.05
C HIS A 43 2.89 4.51 -13.49
N THR A 44 2.34 5.64 -13.90
CA THR A 44 2.36 6.10 -15.31
C THR A 44 3.56 6.97 -15.68
N ARG A 45 4.43 7.31 -14.72
CA ARG A 45 5.65 8.06 -15.04
C ARG A 45 6.55 7.29 -16.00
N PRO A 46 7.19 8.00 -16.97
CA PRO A 46 8.18 7.35 -17.83
C PRO A 46 9.26 6.64 -17.04
N MET A 47 9.63 5.44 -17.46
CA MET A 47 10.76 4.71 -16.88
C MET A 47 12.07 5.23 -17.47
N ILE A 48 12.94 5.71 -16.58
CA ILE A 48 14.31 6.15 -16.90
C ILE A 48 15.36 5.13 -16.48
N SER A 49 14.92 4.05 -15.85
CA SER A 49 15.75 2.95 -15.35
C SER A 49 15.08 1.63 -15.73
N PRO A 50 15.85 0.54 -15.97
CA PRO A 50 15.30 -0.77 -16.29
C PRO A 50 14.45 -1.37 -15.13
N LEU A 51 14.59 -0.85 -13.92
CA LEU A 51 13.82 -1.29 -12.76
C LEU A 51 13.16 -0.10 -12.07
N ARG A 52 11.85 -0.26 -11.76
CA ARG A 52 11.09 0.66 -10.93
C ARG A 52 10.70 -0.02 -9.63
N MET A 53 11.17 0.49 -8.51
CA MET A 53 10.70 0.08 -7.19
C MET A 53 9.75 1.16 -6.64
N MET A 54 8.61 0.72 -6.13
CA MET A 54 7.58 1.59 -5.54
C MET A 54 7.29 1.14 -4.12
N GLU A 55 7.12 2.11 -3.22
CA GLU A 55 6.53 1.87 -1.92
C GLU A 55 5.01 1.88 -2.07
N ARG A 56 4.39 0.70 -1.89
CA ARG A 56 2.97 0.44 -2.14
C ARG A 56 2.53 0.69 -3.59
N SER A 57 1.26 0.57 -3.86
CA SER A 57 0.70 0.69 -5.20
C SER A 57 -0.79 1.08 -5.14
N ILE A 58 -1.38 1.36 -6.30
CA ILE A 58 -2.82 1.56 -6.42
C ILE A 58 -3.62 0.33 -5.93
N HIS A 59 -3.06 -0.88 -6.08
CA HIS A 59 -3.68 -2.13 -5.61
C HIS A 59 -3.76 -2.15 -4.08
N SER A 60 -2.67 -1.85 -3.37
CA SER A 60 -2.69 -1.80 -1.90
C SER A 60 -3.58 -0.66 -1.38
N ALA A 61 -3.63 0.48 -2.06
CA ALA A 61 -4.56 1.56 -1.72
C ALA A 61 -6.02 1.07 -1.72
N LYS A 62 -6.44 0.35 -2.77
CA LYS A 62 -7.81 -0.18 -2.88
C LYS A 62 -8.05 -1.38 -1.97
N HIS A 63 -7.20 -2.40 -2.04
CA HIS A 63 -7.45 -3.69 -1.40
C HIS A 63 -7.21 -3.69 0.12
N ILE A 64 -6.42 -2.75 0.63
CA ILE A 64 -6.13 -2.64 2.05
C ILE A 64 -6.82 -1.43 2.69
N PHE A 65 -6.50 -0.21 2.23
CA PHE A 65 -6.92 0.99 2.95
C PHE A 65 -8.39 1.35 2.69
N VAL A 66 -8.86 1.29 1.45
CA VAL A 66 -10.28 1.49 1.13
C VAL A 66 -11.12 0.38 1.74
N GLU A 67 -10.67 -0.87 1.63
CA GLU A 67 -11.33 -2.04 2.21
C GLU A 67 -11.45 -1.93 3.73
N ASN A 68 -10.38 -1.51 4.41
CA ASN A 68 -10.40 -1.31 5.85
C ASN A 68 -11.39 -0.21 6.28
N LEU A 69 -11.44 0.92 5.56
CA LEU A 69 -12.43 1.97 5.84
C LEU A 69 -13.85 1.47 5.69
N TYR A 70 -14.12 0.68 4.66
CA TYR A 70 -15.44 0.09 4.42
C TYR A 70 -15.80 -0.92 5.50
N ARG A 71 -14.97 -1.93 5.77
CA ARG A 71 -15.22 -2.97 6.78
C ARG A 71 -15.36 -2.42 8.19
N SER A 72 -14.65 -1.36 8.51
CA SER A 72 -14.77 -0.70 9.82
C SER A 72 -15.98 0.24 9.95
N GLY A 73 -16.84 0.33 8.93
CA GLY A 73 -18.02 1.19 8.90
C GLY A 73 -17.70 2.69 8.80
N ARG A 74 -16.46 3.03 8.46
CA ARG A 74 -15.99 4.43 8.32
C ARG A 74 -16.11 4.97 6.90
N MET A 75 -16.56 4.15 5.96
CA MET A 75 -16.85 4.54 4.58
C MET A 75 -18.24 4.06 4.21
N PRO A 76 -19.17 4.94 3.80
CA PRO A 76 -20.46 4.55 3.27
C PRO A 76 -20.30 3.64 2.04
N GLU A 77 -21.27 2.75 1.83
CA GLU A 77 -21.26 1.81 0.71
C GLU A 77 -21.14 2.53 -0.64
N VAL A 78 -21.85 3.64 -0.81
CA VAL A 78 -21.82 4.42 -2.06
C VAL A 78 -20.39 4.95 -2.36
N ASP A 79 -19.66 5.40 -1.35
CA ASP A 79 -18.28 5.87 -1.51
C ASP A 79 -17.34 4.72 -1.89
N TYR A 80 -17.54 3.56 -1.26
CA TYR A 80 -16.79 2.34 -1.57
C TYR A 80 -17.04 1.86 -3.00
N VAL A 81 -18.29 1.87 -3.45
CA VAL A 81 -18.67 1.49 -4.83
C VAL A 81 -18.01 2.45 -5.84
N VAL A 82 -18.13 3.77 -5.63
CA VAL A 82 -17.53 4.77 -6.52
C VAL A 82 -16.00 4.59 -6.62
N LEU A 83 -15.31 4.40 -5.50
CA LEU A 83 -13.85 4.16 -5.50
C LEU A 83 -13.49 2.83 -6.16
N THR A 84 -14.37 1.81 -6.06
CA THR A 84 -14.16 0.52 -6.72
C THR A 84 -14.31 0.65 -8.23
N GLU A 85 -15.34 1.33 -8.73
CA GLU A 85 -15.52 1.59 -10.17
C GLU A 85 -14.35 2.40 -10.75
N TRP A 86 -13.85 3.41 -10.04
CA TRP A 86 -12.65 4.15 -10.43
C TRP A 86 -11.42 3.25 -10.55
N PHE A 87 -11.19 2.41 -9.56
CA PHE A 87 -10.08 1.46 -9.57
C PHE A 87 -10.18 0.47 -10.73
N GLU A 88 -11.36 -0.10 -10.98
CA GLU A 88 -11.61 -1.01 -12.10
C GLU A 88 -11.39 -0.32 -13.45
N TRP A 89 -11.88 0.90 -13.59
CA TRP A 89 -11.64 1.69 -14.81
C TRP A 89 -10.15 1.97 -15.03
N ILE A 90 -9.42 2.37 -14.00
CA ILE A 90 -7.98 2.64 -14.07
C ILE A 90 -7.22 1.37 -14.47
N THR A 91 -7.46 0.26 -13.81
CA THR A 91 -6.74 -1.00 -14.07
C THR A 91 -7.06 -1.61 -15.44
N LYS A 92 -8.21 -1.28 -16.01
CA LYS A 92 -8.62 -1.70 -17.35
C LYS A 92 -8.06 -0.81 -18.46
N ASN A 93 -7.90 0.48 -18.21
CA ASN A 93 -7.61 1.49 -19.25
C ASN A 93 -6.20 2.08 -19.17
N THR A 94 -5.44 1.76 -18.11
CA THR A 94 -4.11 2.29 -17.87
C THR A 94 -3.18 1.17 -17.45
N ASP A 95 -1.96 1.17 -17.96
CA ASP A 95 -0.95 0.21 -17.52
C ASP A 95 -0.46 0.56 -16.12
N VAL A 96 -0.95 -0.18 -15.15
CA VAL A 96 -0.56 -0.15 -13.74
C VAL A 96 0.01 -1.50 -13.29
N SER A 97 0.53 -2.27 -14.24
CA SER A 97 1.10 -3.59 -13.99
C SER A 97 2.24 -3.54 -12.99
N VAL A 98 2.38 -4.63 -12.26
CA VAL A 98 3.42 -4.87 -11.28
C VAL A 98 3.99 -6.26 -11.57
N ASP A 99 5.31 -6.39 -11.68
CA ASP A 99 5.96 -7.67 -12.01
C ASP A 99 6.22 -8.53 -10.77
N LEU A 100 6.45 -7.89 -9.62
CA LEU A 100 6.71 -8.55 -8.34
C LEU A 100 6.18 -7.70 -7.18
N ILE A 101 5.53 -8.35 -6.23
CA ILE A 101 5.20 -7.76 -4.93
C ILE A 101 6.20 -8.28 -3.90
N VAL A 102 6.96 -7.39 -3.27
CA VAL A 102 7.77 -7.73 -2.10
C VAL A 102 6.97 -7.38 -0.85
N TYR A 103 6.50 -8.41 -0.16
CA TYR A 103 5.73 -8.24 1.08
C TYR A 103 6.67 -8.35 2.29
N LEU A 104 6.91 -7.21 2.93
CA LEU A 104 7.64 -7.15 4.20
C LEU A 104 6.67 -7.51 5.33
N GLN A 105 6.56 -8.81 5.61
CA GLN A 105 5.64 -9.33 6.61
C GLN A 105 6.15 -8.95 8.01
N THR A 106 5.37 -8.12 8.71
CA THR A 106 5.72 -7.57 10.02
C THR A 106 4.53 -7.75 10.95
N SER A 107 4.77 -8.16 12.20
CA SER A 107 3.72 -8.27 13.21
C SER A 107 3.10 -6.90 13.55
N PRO A 108 1.82 -6.84 13.93
CA PRO A 108 1.18 -5.61 14.37
C PRO A 108 1.92 -4.94 15.54
N GLU A 109 2.44 -5.73 16.47
CA GLU A 109 3.20 -5.28 17.63
C GLU A 109 4.48 -4.53 17.20
N THR A 110 5.27 -5.13 16.33
CA THR A 110 6.47 -4.49 15.77
C THR A 110 6.13 -3.24 14.97
N CYS A 111 5.05 -3.26 14.20
CA CYS A 111 4.55 -2.08 13.50
C CYS A 111 4.19 -0.96 14.46
N TYR A 112 3.52 -1.28 15.57
CA TYR A 112 3.12 -0.31 16.59
C TYR A 112 4.30 0.30 17.34
N GLU A 113 5.30 -0.52 17.70
CA GLU A 113 6.55 -0.02 18.29
C GLU A 113 7.29 0.92 17.34
N ARG A 114 7.43 0.54 16.07
CA ARG A 114 8.07 1.39 15.05
C ARG A 114 7.31 2.69 14.80
N LEU A 115 5.98 2.65 14.83
CA LEU A 115 5.13 3.83 14.73
C LEU A 115 5.37 4.79 15.90
N LYS A 116 5.41 4.29 17.13
CA LYS A 116 5.71 5.10 18.33
C LYS A 116 7.10 5.72 18.25
N ASN A 117 8.10 4.95 17.87
CA ASN A 117 9.48 5.43 17.76
C ASN A 117 9.66 6.49 16.65
N ARG A 118 8.83 6.45 15.62
CA ARG A 118 8.84 7.41 14.51
C ARG A 118 8.23 8.77 14.88
N CYS A 119 7.38 8.84 15.90
CA CYS A 119 6.83 10.07 16.51
C CYS A 119 6.17 11.04 15.51
N ARG A 120 5.40 10.57 14.55
CA ARG A 120 4.63 11.44 13.65
C ARG A 120 3.36 11.93 14.35
N GLU A 121 3.12 13.24 14.32
CA GLU A 121 1.99 13.87 15.03
C GLU A 121 0.63 13.31 14.61
N GLU A 122 0.39 13.14 13.32
CA GLU A 122 -0.88 12.62 12.79
C GLU A 122 -1.12 11.15 13.11
N GLU A 123 -0.06 10.39 13.43
CA GLU A 123 -0.12 8.96 13.72
C GLU A 123 -0.43 8.65 15.20
N LYS A 124 -0.47 9.66 16.07
CA LYS A 124 -0.77 9.49 17.51
C LYS A 124 -2.13 8.86 17.80
N PHE A 125 -3.04 8.94 16.84
CA PHE A 125 -4.40 8.41 16.96
C PHE A 125 -4.52 6.97 16.41
N ILE A 126 -3.46 6.39 15.90
CA ILE A 126 -3.47 5.02 15.35
C ILE A 126 -3.42 4.04 16.53
N ALA A 127 -4.51 3.30 16.69
CA ALA A 127 -4.64 2.24 17.70
C ALA A 127 -4.08 0.91 17.19
N MET A 128 -3.82 -0.03 18.09
CA MET A 128 -3.34 -1.37 17.76
C MET A 128 -4.33 -2.11 16.85
N GLU A 129 -5.62 -2.01 17.15
CA GLU A 129 -6.69 -2.66 16.40
C GLU A 129 -6.70 -2.26 14.90
N TYR A 130 -6.29 -1.02 14.60
CA TYR A 130 -6.13 -0.58 13.22
C TYR A 130 -4.98 -1.31 12.53
N LEU A 131 -3.85 -1.49 13.20
CA LEU A 131 -2.69 -2.21 12.65
C LEU A 131 -2.99 -3.70 12.48
N GLU A 132 -3.71 -4.29 13.43
CA GLU A 132 -4.18 -5.68 13.33
C GLU A 132 -5.10 -5.87 12.13
N ALA A 133 -6.06 -4.97 11.93
CA ALA A 133 -6.98 -5.01 10.80
C ALA A 133 -6.24 -4.88 9.45
N ILE A 134 -5.29 -3.95 9.34
CA ILE A 134 -4.44 -3.79 8.15
C ILE A 134 -3.58 -5.03 7.91
N HIS A 135 -2.95 -5.59 8.95
CA HIS A 135 -2.17 -6.82 8.86
C HIS A 135 -3.04 -7.98 8.36
N GLN A 136 -4.23 -8.18 8.94
CA GLN A 136 -5.14 -9.23 8.53
C GLN A 136 -5.53 -9.12 7.05
N LEU A 137 -5.80 -7.92 6.55
CA LEU A 137 -6.11 -7.69 5.13
C LEU A 137 -4.94 -8.04 4.21
N TYR A 138 -3.71 -7.71 4.59
CA TYR A 138 -2.52 -8.12 3.84
C TYR A 138 -2.34 -9.64 3.82
N GLU A 139 -2.54 -10.32 4.97
CA GLU A 139 -2.48 -11.78 5.06
C GLU A 139 -3.57 -12.45 4.21
N GLU A 140 -4.80 -11.94 4.24
CA GLU A 140 -5.90 -12.46 3.41
C GLU A 140 -5.64 -12.24 1.91
N TRP A 141 -5.09 -11.09 1.53
CA TRP A 141 -4.83 -10.77 0.14
C TRP A 141 -3.59 -11.47 -0.41
N LEU A 142 -2.43 -11.35 0.24
CA LEU A 142 -1.14 -11.75 -0.33
C LEU A 142 -0.73 -13.19 0.04
N ILE A 143 -1.10 -13.67 1.22
CA ILE A 143 -0.70 -15.00 1.71
C ILE A 143 -1.79 -16.03 1.45
N LYS A 144 -3.00 -15.81 2.00
CA LYS A 144 -4.13 -16.74 1.84
C LYS A 144 -4.78 -16.66 0.47
N GLN A 145 -4.66 -15.52 -0.21
CA GLN A 145 -5.26 -15.22 -1.52
C GLN A 145 -6.78 -15.47 -1.56
N THR A 146 -7.46 -15.16 -0.44
CA THR A 146 -8.89 -15.40 -0.26
C THR A 146 -9.75 -14.18 -0.53
N LEU A 147 -9.15 -12.99 -0.61
CA LEU A 147 -9.90 -11.73 -0.63
C LEU A 147 -9.99 -11.11 -2.04
N PHE A 148 -8.86 -10.85 -2.67
CA PHE A 148 -8.77 -10.26 -4.00
C PHE A 148 -7.74 -11.01 -4.84
N LYS A 149 -7.90 -10.92 -6.17
CA LYS A 149 -6.87 -11.45 -7.07
C LYS A 149 -5.54 -10.72 -6.82
N VAL A 150 -4.48 -11.49 -6.64
CA VAL A 150 -3.11 -10.96 -6.53
C VAL A 150 -2.60 -10.68 -7.94
N PRO A 151 -2.18 -9.44 -8.25
CA PRO A 151 -1.85 -9.06 -9.62
C PRO A 151 -0.53 -9.64 -10.13
N SER A 152 0.36 -10.09 -9.24
CA SER A 152 1.71 -10.57 -9.59
C SER A 152 2.24 -11.52 -8.51
N PRO A 153 3.34 -12.27 -8.78
CA PRO A 153 3.98 -13.10 -7.77
C PRO A 153 4.34 -12.32 -6.50
N VAL A 154 4.28 -12.99 -5.35
CA VAL A 154 4.60 -12.40 -4.04
C VAL A 154 5.88 -13.01 -3.49
N LEU A 155 6.86 -12.18 -3.17
CA LEU A 155 8.03 -12.53 -2.39
C LEU A 155 7.80 -12.07 -0.94
N VAL A 156 7.68 -13.02 -0.02
CA VAL A 156 7.51 -12.72 1.41
C VAL A 156 8.88 -12.63 2.09
N ILE A 157 9.13 -11.54 2.79
CA ILE A 157 10.32 -11.34 3.62
C ILE A 157 9.86 -11.05 5.05
N GLN A 158 10.26 -11.88 6.00
CA GLN A 158 10.01 -11.64 7.43
C GLN A 158 10.74 -10.39 7.90
N ALA A 159 9.99 -9.40 8.41
CA ALA A 159 10.49 -8.07 8.67
C ALA A 159 10.36 -7.59 10.13
N ASP A 160 10.20 -8.52 11.08
CA ASP A 160 10.26 -8.22 12.53
C ASP A 160 11.68 -8.04 13.07
N ASN A 161 12.67 -8.10 12.20
CA ASN A 161 14.08 -8.01 12.55
C ASN A 161 14.56 -6.56 12.70
N ASP A 162 15.72 -6.40 13.34
CA ASP A 162 16.45 -5.13 13.36
C ASP A 162 16.99 -4.76 11.97
N MET A 163 17.50 -3.54 11.84
CA MET A 163 17.99 -3.01 10.56
C MET A 163 19.11 -3.85 9.95
N GLN A 164 20.05 -4.36 10.78
CA GLN A 164 21.19 -5.12 10.29
C GLN A 164 20.73 -6.43 9.66
N LYS A 165 19.88 -7.17 10.35
CA LYS A 165 19.30 -8.42 9.83
C LYS A 165 18.41 -8.18 8.61
N MET A 166 17.72 -7.02 8.54
CA MET A 166 16.95 -6.67 7.35
C MET A 166 17.82 -6.44 6.13
N ILE A 167 18.99 -5.80 6.29
CA ILE A 167 19.96 -5.63 5.20
C ILE A 167 20.45 -7.00 4.70
N GLU A 168 20.78 -7.93 5.61
CA GLU A 168 21.17 -9.29 5.25
C GLU A 168 20.06 -10.00 4.45
N LYS A 169 18.78 -9.89 4.89
CA LYS A 169 17.65 -10.47 4.17
C LYS A 169 17.43 -9.86 2.79
N TYR A 170 17.68 -8.58 2.63
CA TYR A 170 17.60 -7.95 1.31
C TYR A 170 18.70 -8.45 0.38
N GLU A 171 19.93 -8.61 0.87
CA GLU A 171 21.03 -9.17 0.08
C GLU A 171 20.78 -10.64 -0.28
N GLU A 172 20.28 -11.47 0.64
CA GLU A 172 19.86 -12.85 0.36
C GLU A 172 18.81 -12.96 -0.76
N ASN A 173 17.91 -11.98 -0.85
CA ASN A 173 16.83 -11.95 -1.83
C ASN A 173 17.11 -11.01 -3.01
N ARG A 174 18.30 -10.43 -3.10
CA ARG A 174 18.66 -9.41 -4.08
C ARG A 174 18.34 -9.83 -5.50
N ASP A 175 18.80 -11.00 -5.91
CA ASP A 175 18.59 -11.50 -7.27
C ASP A 175 17.09 -11.71 -7.58
N ARG A 176 16.33 -12.20 -6.62
CA ARG A 176 14.87 -12.37 -6.76
C ARG A 176 14.14 -11.03 -6.88
N ILE A 177 14.65 -9.96 -6.25
CA ILE A 177 14.07 -8.63 -6.30
C ILE A 177 14.47 -7.88 -7.58
N LEU A 178 15.74 -8.01 -7.98
CA LEU A 178 16.31 -7.19 -9.06
C LEU A 178 16.32 -7.89 -10.43
N THR A 179 16.28 -9.21 -10.46
CA THR A 179 16.21 -9.96 -11.72
C THR A 179 14.75 -10.09 -12.12
N LEU A 180 14.35 -9.36 -13.15
CA LEU A 180 13.12 -9.67 -13.87
C LEU A 180 13.26 -11.09 -14.43
N TYR A 181 12.57 -12.03 -13.81
CA TYR A 181 12.43 -13.34 -14.43
C TYR A 181 11.70 -13.14 -15.76
N ASN A 182 12.44 -13.24 -16.84
CA ASN A 182 11.91 -13.41 -18.18
C ASN A 182 11.15 -14.75 -18.27
N ILE A 183 10.01 -14.85 -17.60
CA ILE A 183 9.11 -16.02 -17.70
C ILE A 183 8.25 -15.95 -18.97
N GLN A 184 8.46 -14.99 -19.86
CA GLN A 184 7.65 -14.83 -21.07
C GLN A 184 8.36 -15.17 -22.40
N HIS A 185 9.53 -15.78 -22.41
CA HIS A 185 10.17 -16.18 -23.67
C HIS A 185 10.64 -17.63 -23.71
N CYS A 186 9.81 -18.55 -23.20
CA CYS A 186 9.93 -19.98 -23.51
C CYS A 186 8.53 -20.59 -23.74
N LEU A 187 7.90 -20.19 -24.84
CA LEU A 187 6.89 -20.99 -25.56
C LEU A 187 6.88 -20.54 -27.01
#